data_a4414fb7219db989cfaa7cb22f7ee0d1
#
_entry.id   a4414fb7219db989cfaa7cb22f7ee0d1
#
_cell.length_a   1.000
_cell.length_b   1.000
_cell.length_c   1.000
_cell.angle_alpha   90.00
_cell.angle_beta   90.00
_cell.angle_gamma   90.00
#
_symmetry.space_group_name_H-M   'P 1'
#
loop_
_entity.id
_entity.type
_entity.pdbx_description
1 polymer ?
#
loop_
_entity_poly.entity_id
_entity_poly.type
_entity_poly.pdbx_seq_one_letter_code
_entity_poly.pdbx_strand_id
1 'polypeptide(L)'
;AFCTISAHQGKFIVNRSKESILKEVRQITEMPDFKGNLSDLGGPSANMYGMKGKNLKACERCKRPSCIHPEICPNLNTDHTALLDIYHAVDALPGIKRSYIGSGVRYDLLLHDAKDARINQVNAEYTRELITRHVSGRLKVAPEHTSDRVLELMRKPSFRQFGEFKDIFDRINRESGLRQQIIPYFISSHPGCTEEDMAELAVLTKRMDFQLEQVQDFTPTPM
;
A
#
# COMPACT_ATOMS: atom_id res chain seq x y z
N ALA A 1 -9.16 11.42 -8.88
CA ALA A 1 -8.56 11.06 -7.61
C ALA A 1 -8.92 12.13 -6.58
N PHE A 2 -9.21 11.73 -5.36
CA PHE A 2 -9.52 12.65 -4.26
C PHE A 2 -8.23 13.17 -3.57
N CYS A 3 -7.11 12.46 -3.71
CA CYS A 3 -5.84 12.83 -3.10
C CYS A 3 -5.10 13.86 -3.95
N THR A 4 -4.66 14.95 -3.34
CA THR A 4 -3.97 16.06 -3.98
C THR A 4 -2.47 15.84 -4.20
N ILE A 5 -1.88 14.75 -3.70
CA ILE A 5 -0.45 14.46 -3.84
C ILE A 5 -0.01 14.57 -5.30
N SER A 6 -0.79 14.03 -6.25
CA SER A 6 -0.44 14.10 -7.66
C SER A 6 -0.51 15.51 -8.26
N ALA A 7 -1.30 16.41 -7.67
CA ALA A 7 -1.38 17.81 -8.09
C ALA A 7 -0.17 18.62 -7.58
N HIS A 8 0.29 18.33 -6.35
CA HIS A 8 1.37 19.06 -5.70
C HIS A 8 2.76 18.48 -5.98
N GLN A 9 2.89 17.15 -6.06
CA GLN A 9 4.17 16.46 -6.21
C GLN A 9 4.38 15.85 -7.60
N GLY A 10 3.40 16.00 -8.50
CA GLY A 10 3.47 15.43 -9.84
C GLY A 10 2.98 13.99 -9.93
N LYS A 11 3.00 13.45 -11.15
CA LYS A 11 2.43 12.14 -11.48
C LYS A 11 3.46 11.00 -11.47
N PHE A 12 4.72 11.31 -11.32
CA PHE A 12 5.81 10.34 -11.36
C PHE A 12 6.29 10.03 -9.96
N ILE A 13 6.46 8.74 -9.68
CA ILE A 13 7.06 8.28 -8.44
C ILE A 13 8.57 8.47 -8.56
N VAL A 14 9.14 9.25 -7.64
CA VAL A 14 10.57 9.44 -7.49
C VAL A 14 11.06 8.57 -6.34
N ASN A 15 12.11 7.82 -6.57
CA ASN A 15 12.66 6.91 -5.59
C ASN A 15 14.10 7.30 -5.25
N ARG A 16 14.48 7.13 -4.00
CA ARG A 16 15.87 7.17 -3.58
C ARG A 16 16.59 5.92 -4.09
N SER A 17 17.88 6.01 -4.33
CA SER A 17 18.66 4.81 -4.63
C SER A 17 18.80 3.91 -3.41
N LYS A 18 19.01 2.61 -3.64
CA LYS A 18 19.27 1.62 -2.59
C LYS A 18 20.45 2.05 -1.70
N GLU A 19 21.53 2.53 -2.30
CA GLU A 19 22.74 3.00 -1.58
C GLU A 19 22.41 4.18 -0.66
N SER A 20 21.58 5.12 -1.11
CA SER A 20 21.13 6.26 -0.31
C SER A 20 20.31 5.81 0.91
N ILE A 21 19.41 4.83 0.72
CA ILE A 21 18.60 4.25 1.79
C ILE A 21 19.51 3.52 2.79
N LEU A 22 20.40 2.65 2.32
CA LEU A 22 21.30 1.90 3.20
C LEU A 22 22.28 2.81 3.97
N LYS A 23 22.72 3.92 3.35
CA LYS A 23 23.54 4.92 4.03
C LYS A 23 22.81 5.54 5.21
N GLU A 24 21.56 5.94 5.03
CA GLU A 24 20.74 6.50 6.10
C GLU A 24 20.47 5.49 7.21
N VAL A 25 20.13 4.25 6.84
CA VAL A 25 19.91 3.18 7.84
C VAL A 25 21.17 2.95 8.68
N ARG A 26 22.37 2.94 8.09
CA ARG A 26 23.62 2.85 8.85
C ARG A 26 23.78 4.02 9.84
N GLN A 27 23.48 5.24 9.42
CA GLN A 27 23.51 6.40 10.33
C GLN A 27 22.52 6.24 11.49
N ILE A 28 21.34 5.68 11.23
CA ILE A 28 20.36 5.40 12.27
C ILE A 28 20.89 4.33 13.25
N THR A 29 21.57 3.30 12.76
CA THR A 29 22.15 2.26 13.64
C THR A 29 23.26 2.78 14.57
N GLU A 30 23.89 3.90 14.22
CA GLU A 30 24.92 4.56 15.02
C GLU A 30 24.35 5.52 16.09
N MET A 31 23.04 5.77 16.08
CA MET A 31 22.41 6.65 17.07
C MET A 31 22.43 6.01 18.47
N PRO A 32 22.75 6.78 19.53
CA PRO A 32 22.90 6.23 20.90
C PRO A 32 21.67 5.49 21.42
N ASP A 33 20.48 5.95 21.06
CA ASP A 33 19.21 5.41 21.55
C ASP A 33 18.59 4.36 20.60
N PHE A 34 19.28 3.99 19.53
CA PHE A 34 18.74 3.01 18.58
C PHE A 34 18.74 1.60 19.20
N LYS A 35 17.56 0.96 19.20
CA LYS A 35 17.36 -0.36 19.81
C LYS A 35 17.25 -1.52 18.81
N GLY A 36 17.55 -1.24 17.56
CA GLY A 36 17.56 -2.24 16.47
C GLY A 36 16.27 -2.35 15.66
N ASN A 37 15.26 -1.52 15.92
CA ASN A 37 13.99 -1.57 15.21
C ASN A 37 13.79 -0.29 14.38
N LEU A 38 13.61 -0.46 13.06
CA LEU A 38 13.15 0.60 12.17
C LEU A 38 11.61 0.59 12.17
N SER A 39 11.00 1.72 12.47
CA SER A 39 9.54 1.84 12.59
C SER A 39 8.81 2.00 11.25
N ASP A 40 9.49 2.53 10.24
CA ASP A 40 8.93 2.71 8.91
C ASP A 40 10.02 2.69 7.83
N LEU A 41 10.14 1.57 7.12
CA LEU A 41 10.94 1.42 5.91
C LEU A 41 10.00 1.50 4.68
N GLY A 42 9.32 2.63 4.54
CA GLY A 42 8.29 2.81 3.54
C GLY A 42 8.29 4.19 2.91
N GLY A 43 7.18 4.50 2.31
CA GLY A 43 6.87 5.78 1.68
C GLY A 43 5.37 6.04 1.76
N PRO A 44 4.80 7.03 1.08
CA PRO A 44 3.36 7.33 1.13
C PRO A 44 2.46 6.14 0.84
N SER A 45 2.97 5.17 0.07
CA SER A 45 2.47 3.79 -0.03
C SER A 45 3.69 2.88 -0.03
N ALA A 46 3.76 1.96 0.93
CA ALA A 46 4.96 1.16 1.20
C ALA A 46 5.43 0.33 -0.01
N ASN A 47 4.51 -0.14 -0.84
CA ASN A 47 4.79 -1.03 -1.96
C ASN A 47 4.79 -0.35 -3.34
N MET A 48 5.27 0.90 -3.44
CA MET A 48 5.34 1.62 -4.72
C MET A 48 6.77 1.93 -5.18
N TYR A 49 7.78 1.40 -4.51
CA TYR A 49 9.18 1.62 -4.88
C TYR A 49 9.50 1.03 -6.26
N GLY A 50 10.13 1.83 -7.11
CA GLY A 50 10.50 1.43 -8.47
C GLY A 50 9.33 1.35 -9.46
N MET A 51 8.10 1.64 -9.05
CA MET A 51 6.92 1.57 -9.91
C MET A 51 6.83 2.78 -10.81
N LYS A 52 7.20 2.60 -12.06
CA LYS A 52 7.15 3.60 -13.13
C LYS A 52 6.71 2.96 -14.44
N GLY A 53 6.47 3.75 -15.46
CA GLY A 53 6.21 3.23 -16.80
C GLY A 53 7.41 2.48 -17.36
N LYS A 54 7.19 1.29 -17.93
CA LYS A 54 8.22 0.52 -18.65
C LYS A 54 8.74 1.29 -19.88
N ASN A 55 7.84 1.98 -20.57
CA ASN A 55 8.16 2.89 -21.68
C ASN A 55 7.81 4.33 -21.25
N LEU A 56 8.82 5.10 -20.83
CA LEU A 56 8.64 6.48 -20.36
C LEU A 56 8.20 7.43 -21.47
N LYS A 57 8.66 7.25 -22.73
CA LYS A 57 8.23 8.08 -23.86
C LYS A 57 6.73 7.96 -24.12
N ALA A 58 6.16 6.78 -23.92
CA ALA A 58 4.71 6.59 -23.96
C ALA A 58 4.00 7.29 -22.80
N CYS A 59 4.61 7.32 -21.61
CA CYS A 59 4.05 8.01 -20.45
C CYS A 59 4.01 9.53 -20.62
N GLU A 60 5.01 10.14 -21.23
CA GLU A 60 5.08 11.59 -21.49
C GLU A 60 3.90 12.10 -22.32
N ARG A 61 3.40 11.28 -23.25
CA ARG A 61 2.27 11.59 -24.12
C ARG A 61 0.93 11.05 -23.61
N CYS A 62 0.95 10.36 -22.50
CA CYS A 62 -0.23 9.69 -21.98
C CYS A 62 -1.22 10.67 -21.35
N LYS A 63 -2.49 10.61 -21.81
CA LYS A 63 -3.60 11.41 -21.28
C LYS A 63 -4.42 10.67 -20.21
N ARG A 64 -4.03 9.44 -19.87
CA ARG A 64 -4.74 8.64 -18.88
C ARG A 64 -4.65 9.31 -17.51
N PRO A 65 -5.77 9.53 -16.79
CA PRO A 65 -5.76 10.25 -15.52
C PRO A 65 -5.15 9.43 -14.36
N SER A 66 -5.08 8.10 -14.50
CA SER A 66 -4.52 7.20 -13.49
C SER A 66 -3.87 5.98 -14.15
N CYS A 67 -2.74 5.51 -13.59
CA CYS A 67 -2.09 4.27 -14.03
C CYS A 67 -2.70 3.01 -13.40
N ILE A 68 -3.62 3.17 -12.47
CA ILE A 68 -4.16 2.07 -11.66
C ILE A 68 -5.69 2.01 -11.66
N HIS A 69 -6.36 2.96 -12.32
CA HIS A 69 -7.82 3.00 -12.39
C HIS A 69 -8.28 3.36 -13.82
N PRO A 70 -9.34 2.75 -14.36
CA PRO A 70 -10.16 1.68 -13.77
C PRO A 70 -9.44 0.32 -13.66
N GLU A 71 -8.35 0.16 -14.37
CA GLU A 71 -7.49 -1.02 -14.39
C GLU A 71 -6.01 -0.63 -14.40
N ILE A 72 -5.15 -1.52 -13.97
CA ILE A 72 -3.71 -1.29 -13.96
C ILE A 72 -3.19 -1.16 -15.40
N CYS A 73 -2.46 -0.08 -15.67
CA CYS A 73 -1.89 0.20 -16.98
C CYS A 73 -0.88 -0.89 -17.37
N PRO A 74 -1.00 -1.52 -18.56
CA PRO A 74 -0.04 -2.55 -19.00
C PRO A 74 1.41 -2.04 -19.09
N ASN A 75 1.59 -0.71 -19.21
CA ASN A 75 2.90 -0.08 -19.22
C ASN A 75 3.45 0.19 -17.80
N LEU A 76 2.66 -0.01 -16.74
CA LEU A 76 3.13 0.17 -15.37
C LEU A 76 4.02 -1.01 -14.97
N ASN A 77 5.19 -0.74 -14.41
CA ASN A 77 5.98 -1.74 -13.72
C ASN A 77 5.35 -2.05 -12.38
N THR A 78 4.97 -3.31 -12.14
CA THR A 78 4.37 -3.80 -10.89
C THR A 78 5.26 -4.82 -10.18
N ASP A 79 6.53 -4.91 -10.57
CA ASP A 79 7.52 -5.84 -10.04
C ASP A 79 8.08 -5.32 -8.71
N HIS A 80 7.91 -6.08 -7.63
CA HIS A 80 8.40 -5.75 -6.28
C HIS A 80 9.83 -6.25 -6.00
N THR A 81 10.54 -6.82 -6.98
CA THR A 81 11.92 -7.34 -6.78
C THR A 81 12.85 -6.31 -6.15
N ALA A 82 12.82 -5.06 -6.66
CA ALA A 82 13.69 -4.01 -6.14
C ALA A 82 13.39 -3.63 -4.67
N LEU A 83 12.14 -3.78 -4.25
CA LEU A 83 11.73 -3.50 -2.87
C LEU A 83 12.12 -4.64 -1.93
N LEU A 84 11.94 -5.90 -2.34
CA LEU A 84 12.45 -7.07 -1.62
C LEU A 84 13.97 -6.98 -1.41
N ASP A 85 14.70 -6.59 -2.46
CA ASP A 85 16.15 -6.43 -2.40
C ASP A 85 16.59 -5.34 -1.39
N ILE A 86 15.79 -4.28 -1.22
CA ILE A 86 16.02 -3.27 -0.17
C ILE A 86 15.75 -3.87 1.22
N TYR A 87 14.63 -4.57 1.41
CA TYR A 87 14.29 -5.17 2.69
C TYR A 87 15.37 -6.16 3.15
N HIS A 88 15.78 -7.07 2.27
CA HIS A 88 16.86 -8.02 2.56
C HIS A 88 18.18 -7.32 2.89
N ALA A 89 18.53 -6.28 2.14
CA ALA A 89 19.77 -5.54 2.36
C ALA A 89 19.74 -4.74 3.68
N VAL A 90 18.59 -4.19 4.07
CA VAL A 90 18.43 -3.49 5.35
C VAL A 90 18.47 -4.48 6.51
N ASP A 91 17.73 -5.58 6.43
CA ASP A 91 17.69 -6.60 7.49
C ASP A 91 19.05 -7.28 7.70
N ALA A 92 19.93 -7.29 6.68
CA ALA A 92 21.29 -7.81 6.77
C ALA A 92 22.29 -6.83 7.42
N LEU A 93 21.90 -5.57 7.68
CA LEU A 93 22.83 -4.60 8.30
C LEU A 93 23.05 -4.91 9.78
N PRO A 94 24.32 -4.81 10.27
CA PRO A 94 24.61 -4.93 11.68
C PRO A 94 23.78 -3.92 12.52
N GLY A 95 23.24 -4.38 13.63
CA GLY A 95 22.42 -3.56 14.52
C GLY A 95 20.93 -3.54 14.19
N ILE A 96 20.49 -4.00 13.03
CA ILE A 96 19.09 -4.13 12.68
C ILE A 96 18.56 -5.48 13.23
N LYS A 97 17.51 -5.40 14.04
CA LYS A 97 16.76 -6.57 14.53
C LYS A 97 15.49 -6.79 13.71
N ARG A 98 14.81 -5.70 13.37
CA ARG A 98 13.58 -5.68 12.60
C ARG A 98 13.45 -4.36 11.83
N SER A 99 12.97 -4.45 10.61
CA SER A 99 12.50 -3.32 9.84
C SER A 99 11.00 -3.45 9.60
N TYR A 100 10.24 -2.44 9.98
CA TYR A 100 8.79 -2.42 9.84
C TYR A 100 8.36 -1.42 8.79
N ILE A 101 7.13 -1.55 8.31
CA ILE A 101 6.42 -0.54 7.55
C ILE A 101 5.35 0.10 8.44
N GLY A 102 5.36 1.42 8.55
CA GLY A 102 4.33 2.22 9.21
C GLY A 102 3.27 2.75 8.24
N SER A 103 3.62 2.79 6.97
CA SER A 103 2.78 3.26 5.86
C SER A 103 1.79 2.19 5.40
N GLY A 104 0.70 2.63 4.77
CA GLY A 104 -0.26 1.71 4.15
C GLY A 104 0.27 1.06 2.88
N VAL A 105 -0.35 -0.04 2.49
CA VAL A 105 -0.04 -0.75 1.24
C VAL A 105 -1.14 -0.63 0.20
N ARG A 106 -0.76 -0.68 -1.05
CA ARG A 106 -1.66 -0.77 -2.19
C ARG A 106 -1.93 -2.24 -2.52
N TYR A 107 -3.00 -2.75 -1.96
CA TYR A 107 -3.39 -4.15 -2.15
C TYR A 107 -3.80 -4.45 -3.60
N ASP A 108 -4.30 -3.47 -4.35
CA ASP A 108 -4.60 -3.61 -5.76
C ASP A 108 -3.36 -3.97 -6.61
N LEU A 109 -2.18 -3.46 -6.23
CA LEU A 109 -0.92 -3.84 -6.87
C LEU A 109 -0.44 -5.23 -6.46
N LEU A 110 -0.76 -5.68 -5.24
CA LEU A 110 -0.42 -7.02 -4.75
C LEU A 110 -1.30 -8.09 -5.38
N LEU A 111 -2.57 -7.77 -5.65
CA LEU A 111 -3.55 -8.65 -6.27
C LEU A 111 -3.48 -8.66 -7.80
N HIS A 112 -2.66 -7.77 -8.39
CA HIS A 112 -2.58 -7.65 -9.84
C HIS A 112 -1.99 -8.90 -10.47
N ASP A 113 -2.77 -9.54 -11.35
CA ASP A 113 -2.28 -10.64 -12.19
C ASP A 113 -1.54 -10.06 -13.41
N ALA A 114 -0.22 -10.01 -13.31
CA ALA A 114 0.64 -9.57 -14.39
C ALA A 114 0.73 -10.65 -15.47
N LYS A 115 0.90 -10.23 -16.75
CA LYS A 115 1.11 -11.18 -17.85
C LYS A 115 2.39 -12.03 -17.69
N ASP A 116 3.33 -11.57 -16.92
CA ASP A 116 4.59 -12.26 -16.62
C ASP A 116 4.44 -13.04 -15.30
N ALA A 117 4.43 -14.37 -15.40
CA ALA A 117 4.29 -15.27 -14.26
C ALA A 117 5.40 -15.06 -13.19
N ARG A 118 6.61 -14.63 -13.60
CA ARG A 118 7.70 -14.29 -12.67
C ARG A 118 7.30 -13.11 -11.77
N ILE A 119 6.66 -12.09 -12.34
CA ILE A 119 6.19 -10.93 -11.55
C ILE A 119 5.13 -11.38 -10.55
N ASN A 120 4.22 -12.25 -10.93
CA ASN A 120 3.18 -12.77 -10.03
C ASN A 120 3.80 -13.55 -8.87
N GLN A 121 4.83 -14.37 -9.16
CA GLN A 121 5.57 -15.09 -8.12
C GLN A 121 6.27 -14.14 -7.15
N VAL A 122 6.97 -13.13 -7.66
CA VAL A 122 7.65 -12.11 -6.84
C VAL A 122 6.64 -11.31 -5.99
N ASN A 123 5.50 -10.96 -6.56
CA ASN A 123 4.46 -10.22 -5.83
C ASN A 123 3.85 -11.07 -4.70
N ALA A 124 3.69 -12.37 -4.92
CA ALA A 124 3.26 -13.30 -3.87
C ALA A 124 4.32 -13.46 -2.77
N GLU A 125 5.60 -13.58 -3.14
CA GLU A 125 6.73 -13.60 -2.20
C GLU A 125 6.80 -12.32 -1.38
N TYR A 126 6.74 -11.16 -2.04
CA TYR A 126 6.72 -9.86 -1.37
C TYR A 126 5.55 -9.75 -0.39
N THR A 127 4.35 -10.16 -0.78
CA THR A 127 3.18 -10.12 0.09
C THR A 127 3.38 -10.98 1.35
N ARG A 128 3.94 -12.16 1.18
CA ARG A 128 4.24 -13.07 2.31
C ARG A 128 5.31 -12.47 3.22
N GLU A 129 6.42 -12.00 2.67
CA GLU A 129 7.50 -11.39 3.44
C GLU A 129 7.04 -10.14 4.18
N LEU A 130 6.33 -9.25 3.51
CA LEU A 130 5.72 -8.07 4.10
C LEU A 130 4.93 -8.44 5.37
N ILE A 131 3.99 -9.36 5.25
CA ILE A 131 3.11 -9.75 6.35
C ILE A 131 3.89 -10.45 7.46
N THR A 132 4.79 -11.35 7.12
CA THR A 132 5.49 -12.17 8.13
C THR A 132 6.63 -11.45 8.83
N ARG A 133 7.26 -10.46 8.20
CA ARG A 133 8.50 -9.84 8.70
C ARG A 133 8.40 -8.34 8.96
N HIS A 134 7.62 -7.61 8.17
CA HIS A 134 7.62 -6.14 8.16
C HIS A 134 6.35 -5.49 8.73
N VAL A 135 5.38 -6.28 9.17
CA VAL A 135 4.22 -5.80 9.91
C VAL A 135 4.45 -5.97 11.40
N SER A 136 4.38 -4.87 12.16
CA SER A 136 4.61 -4.86 13.62
C SER A 136 3.38 -5.26 14.45
N GLY A 137 2.45 -6.02 13.85
CA GLY A 137 1.17 -6.41 14.45
C GLY A 137 -0.05 -5.72 13.83
N ARG A 138 0.13 -4.56 13.21
CA ARG A 138 -0.96 -3.79 12.60
C ARG A 138 -0.57 -3.30 11.20
N LEU A 139 -1.33 -3.71 10.19
CA LEU A 139 -1.15 -3.26 8.81
C LEU A 139 -2.22 -2.25 8.43
N LYS A 140 -1.81 -1.04 8.08
CA LYS A 140 -2.71 -0.01 7.57
C LYS A 140 -3.07 -0.28 6.10
N VAL A 141 -4.35 -0.24 5.79
CA VAL A 141 -4.86 -0.42 4.43
C VAL A 141 -5.99 0.57 4.19
N ALA A 142 -6.03 1.17 3.03
CA ALA A 142 -6.99 2.23 2.71
C ALA A 142 -8.02 1.77 1.66
N PRO A 143 -9.06 0.99 2.05
CA PRO A 143 -10.20 0.70 1.18
C PRO A 143 -11.03 1.95 0.86
N GLU A 144 -11.02 2.95 1.72
CA GLU A 144 -11.67 4.26 1.66
C GLU A 144 -13.20 4.20 1.82
N HIS A 145 -13.89 3.25 1.21
CA HIS A 145 -15.33 3.04 1.29
C HIS A 145 -15.72 1.60 0.99
N THR A 146 -16.96 1.21 1.29
CA THR A 146 -17.50 -0.12 0.94
C THR A 146 -18.40 -0.09 -0.30
N SER A 147 -18.97 1.07 -0.64
CA SER A 147 -19.78 1.25 -1.84
C SER A 147 -18.91 1.43 -3.08
N ASP A 148 -19.03 0.50 -4.04
CA ASP A 148 -18.28 0.56 -5.30
C ASP A 148 -18.61 1.82 -6.11
N ARG A 149 -19.85 2.33 -6.02
CA ARG A 149 -20.26 3.59 -6.64
C ARG A 149 -19.44 4.77 -6.10
N VAL A 150 -19.23 4.83 -4.80
CA VAL A 150 -18.40 5.88 -4.17
C VAL A 150 -16.93 5.69 -4.50
N LEU A 151 -16.44 4.44 -4.49
CA LEU A 151 -15.06 4.09 -4.83
C LEU A 151 -14.72 4.44 -6.28
N GLU A 152 -15.65 4.28 -7.21
CA GLU A 152 -15.47 4.68 -8.61
C GLU A 152 -15.25 6.20 -8.75
N LEU A 153 -16.04 7.01 -8.02
CA LEU A 153 -15.83 8.47 -7.96
C LEU A 153 -14.47 8.83 -7.38
N MET A 154 -14.00 8.09 -6.38
CA MET A 154 -12.66 8.23 -5.80
C MET A 154 -11.56 7.69 -6.71
N ARG A 155 -11.86 6.97 -7.78
CA ARG A 155 -10.92 6.21 -8.63
C ARG A 155 -10.13 5.20 -7.82
N LYS A 156 -10.82 4.50 -6.93
CA LYS A 156 -10.29 3.41 -6.11
C LYS A 156 -10.74 2.06 -6.65
N PRO A 157 -10.02 0.97 -6.31
CA PRO A 157 -10.47 -0.38 -6.63
C PRO A 157 -11.77 -0.73 -5.89
N SER A 158 -12.54 -1.68 -6.43
CA SER A 158 -13.73 -2.24 -5.78
C SER A 158 -13.40 -2.76 -4.37
N PHE A 159 -14.36 -2.61 -3.45
CA PHE A 159 -14.25 -3.15 -2.09
C PHE A 159 -14.04 -4.66 -2.06
N ARG A 160 -14.49 -5.38 -3.09
CA ARG A 160 -14.21 -6.81 -3.26
C ARG A 160 -12.71 -7.12 -3.22
N GLN A 161 -11.86 -6.30 -3.85
CA GLN A 161 -10.41 -6.49 -3.81
C GLN A 161 -9.83 -6.36 -2.40
N PHE A 162 -10.40 -5.48 -1.58
CA PHE A 162 -10.02 -5.41 -0.18
C PHE A 162 -10.37 -6.71 0.57
N GLY A 163 -11.54 -7.30 0.30
CA GLY A 163 -11.92 -8.61 0.82
C GLY A 163 -10.94 -9.71 0.41
N GLU A 164 -10.59 -9.78 -0.87
CA GLU A 164 -9.61 -10.74 -1.40
C GLU A 164 -8.24 -10.59 -0.72
N PHE A 165 -7.78 -9.35 -0.52
CA PHE A 165 -6.53 -9.08 0.20
C PHE A 165 -6.61 -9.50 1.67
N LYS A 166 -7.74 -9.23 2.34
CA LYS A 166 -7.97 -9.65 3.73
C LYS A 166 -7.89 -11.18 3.87
N ASP A 167 -8.48 -11.92 2.96
CA ASP A 167 -8.43 -13.39 2.97
C ASP A 167 -6.98 -13.91 2.82
N ILE A 168 -6.17 -13.27 1.98
CA ILE A 168 -4.74 -13.58 1.84
C ILE A 168 -4.00 -13.25 3.14
N PHE A 169 -4.25 -12.08 3.72
CA PHE A 169 -3.63 -11.66 4.97
C PHE A 169 -3.95 -12.62 6.12
N ASP A 170 -5.21 -12.98 6.29
CA ASP A 170 -5.67 -13.89 7.35
C ASP A 170 -5.10 -15.30 7.16
N ARG A 171 -5.02 -15.76 5.91
CA ARG A 171 -4.41 -17.05 5.58
C ARG A 171 -2.93 -17.08 5.97
N ILE A 172 -2.16 -16.07 5.56
CA ILE A 172 -0.72 -15.99 5.88
C ILE A 172 -0.50 -15.89 7.38
N ASN A 173 -1.31 -15.12 8.11
CA ASN A 173 -1.25 -15.04 9.56
C ASN A 173 -1.46 -16.41 10.20
N ARG A 174 -2.49 -17.15 9.77
CA ARG A 174 -2.79 -18.51 10.27
C ARG A 174 -1.65 -19.48 10.01
N GLU A 175 -1.16 -19.52 8.77
CA GLU A 175 -0.05 -20.39 8.35
C GLU A 175 1.25 -20.10 9.11
N SER A 176 1.47 -18.85 9.50
CA SER A 176 2.70 -18.38 10.16
C SER A 176 2.55 -18.25 11.68
N GLY A 177 1.39 -18.63 12.25
CA GLY A 177 1.14 -18.52 13.70
C GLY A 177 1.09 -17.08 14.22
N LEU A 178 0.80 -16.10 13.35
CA LEU A 178 0.75 -14.69 13.69
C LEU A 178 -0.66 -14.26 14.10
N ARG A 179 -0.76 -13.16 14.86
CA ARG A 179 -2.02 -12.56 15.31
C ARG A 179 -2.06 -11.07 14.98
N GLN A 180 -1.77 -10.75 13.72
CA GLN A 180 -1.77 -9.37 13.26
C GLN A 180 -3.17 -8.95 12.84
N GLN A 181 -3.38 -7.62 12.75
CA GLN A 181 -4.66 -7.02 12.38
C GLN A 181 -4.48 -6.08 11.18
N ILE A 182 -5.48 -6.06 10.31
CA ILE A 182 -5.64 -4.98 9.34
C ILE A 182 -6.34 -3.81 10.04
N ILE A 183 -5.80 -2.61 9.86
CA ILE A 183 -6.43 -1.36 10.27
C ILE A 183 -6.94 -0.66 9.01
N PRO A 184 -8.23 -0.81 8.68
CA PRO A 184 -8.79 -0.19 7.49
C PRO A 184 -9.00 1.30 7.71
N TYR A 185 -8.67 2.10 6.70
CA TYR A 185 -8.95 3.52 6.64
C TYR A 185 -10.17 3.77 5.77
N PHE A 186 -11.15 4.49 6.30
CA PHE A 186 -12.38 4.85 5.60
C PHE A 186 -12.58 6.36 5.53
N ILE A 187 -13.30 6.80 4.50
CA ILE A 187 -13.70 8.19 4.30
C ILE A 187 -15.21 8.27 4.33
N SER A 188 -15.73 9.11 5.22
CA SER A 188 -17.14 9.50 5.25
C SER A 188 -17.38 10.77 4.43
N SER A 189 -18.64 11.04 4.12
CA SER A 189 -19.10 12.33 3.55
C SER A 189 -18.42 12.70 2.21
N HIS A 190 -17.92 11.72 1.46
CA HIS A 190 -17.41 11.98 0.11
C HIS A 190 -18.56 12.45 -0.81
N PRO A 191 -18.36 13.44 -1.70
CA PRO A 191 -19.36 13.84 -2.67
C PRO A 191 -19.92 12.64 -3.44
N GLY A 192 -21.24 12.48 -3.41
CA GLY A 192 -21.94 11.31 -3.97
C GLY A 192 -22.12 10.13 -3.00
N CYS A 193 -21.60 10.19 -1.77
CA CYS A 193 -21.94 9.27 -0.70
C CYS A 193 -23.31 9.62 -0.13
N THR A 194 -24.17 8.62 0.10
CA THR A 194 -25.48 8.78 0.74
C THR A 194 -25.46 8.26 2.18
N GLU A 195 -26.52 8.52 2.93
CA GLU A 195 -26.68 7.97 4.29
C GLU A 195 -26.77 6.44 4.25
N GLU A 196 -27.40 5.88 3.22
CA GLU A 196 -27.50 4.44 3.01
C GLU A 196 -26.12 3.81 2.76
N ASP A 197 -25.25 4.45 1.97
CA ASP A 197 -23.87 4.00 1.77
C ASP A 197 -23.11 3.94 3.10
N MET A 198 -23.30 4.93 3.98
CA MET A 198 -22.67 4.95 5.30
C MET A 198 -23.25 3.90 6.24
N ALA A 199 -24.56 3.66 6.18
CA ALA A 199 -25.19 2.59 6.95
C ALA A 199 -24.68 1.20 6.52
N GLU A 200 -24.56 0.96 5.22
CA GLU A 200 -23.96 -0.27 4.69
C GLU A 200 -22.50 -0.43 5.12
N LEU A 201 -21.70 0.65 5.08
CA LEU A 201 -20.33 0.64 5.57
C LEU A 201 -20.27 0.19 7.03
N ALA A 202 -21.13 0.77 7.90
CA ALA A 202 -21.18 0.42 9.31
C ALA A 202 -21.56 -1.05 9.53
N VAL A 203 -22.54 -1.56 8.77
CA VAL A 203 -22.97 -2.96 8.85
C VAL A 203 -21.89 -3.92 8.38
N LEU A 204 -21.26 -3.65 7.23
CA LEU A 204 -20.23 -4.51 6.64
C LEU A 204 -18.98 -4.57 7.52
N THR A 205 -18.51 -3.42 8.01
CA THR A 205 -17.33 -3.36 8.87
C THR A 205 -17.55 -4.08 10.20
N LYS A 206 -18.76 -3.99 10.76
CA LYS A 206 -19.14 -4.77 11.95
C LYS A 206 -19.18 -6.27 11.66
N ARG A 207 -19.71 -6.70 10.51
CA ARG A 207 -19.73 -8.12 10.12
C ARG A 207 -18.33 -8.67 9.89
N MET A 208 -17.39 -7.84 9.45
CA MET A 208 -15.99 -8.21 9.25
C MET A 208 -15.16 -8.12 10.54
N ASP A 209 -15.81 -7.82 11.67
CA ASP A 209 -15.18 -7.68 12.99
C ASP A 209 -14.08 -6.59 13.04
N PHE A 210 -14.25 -5.52 12.27
CA PHE A 210 -13.36 -4.38 12.36
C PHE A 210 -13.75 -3.43 13.50
N GLN A 211 -12.79 -3.12 14.35
CA GLN A 211 -12.85 -1.93 15.18
C GLN A 211 -12.35 -0.75 14.35
N LEU A 212 -13.27 0.13 13.95
CA LEU A 212 -12.94 1.28 13.12
C LEU A 212 -12.18 2.32 13.94
N GLU A 213 -10.87 2.42 13.73
CA GLU A 213 -10.00 3.39 14.39
C GLU A 213 -9.71 4.60 13.49
N GLN A 214 -9.87 4.45 12.19
CA GLN A 214 -9.49 5.47 11.20
C GLN A 214 -10.65 5.71 10.23
N VAL A 215 -11.57 6.57 10.64
CA VAL A 215 -12.60 7.13 9.76
C VAL A 215 -12.40 8.64 9.72
N GLN A 216 -12.29 9.21 8.54
CA GLN A 216 -12.10 10.64 8.35
C GLN A 216 -13.20 11.20 7.44
N ASP A 217 -13.73 12.36 7.80
CA ASP A 217 -14.61 13.10 6.92
C ASP A 217 -13.85 13.60 5.68
N PHE A 218 -14.51 13.49 4.54
CA PHE A 218 -13.95 14.04 3.31
C PHE A 218 -13.76 15.55 3.45
N THR A 219 -12.52 15.98 3.35
CA THR A 219 -12.16 17.40 3.35
C THR A 219 -11.67 17.77 1.96
N PRO A 220 -12.41 18.57 1.19
CA PRO A 220 -11.94 19.05 -0.09
C PRO A 220 -10.71 19.93 0.10
N THR A 221 -9.67 19.65 -0.66
CA THR A 221 -8.46 20.47 -0.66
C THR A 221 -8.51 21.44 -1.84
N PRO A 222 -8.20 22.72 -1.65
CA PRO A 222 -8.09 23.67 -2.74
C PRO A 222 -6.97 23.23 -3.69
N MET A 223 -7.25 23.29 -5.00
CA MET A 223 -6.31 23.04 -6.09
C MET A 223 -6.15 24.29 -6.93
#